data_9eb296861453ab60c19ee4e0c0c7123e
#
_entry.id   9eb296861453ab60c19ee4e0c0c7123e
#
_cell.length_a   1.000
_cell.length_b   1.000
_cell.length_c   1.000
_cell.angle_alpha   90.00
_cell.angle_beta   90.00
_cell.angle_gamma   90.00
#
_symmetry.space_group_name_H-M   'P 1'
#
loop_
_entity.id
_entity.type
_entity.pdbx_description
1 polymer ?
#
loop_
_entity_poly.entity_id
_entity_poly.type
_entity_poly.pdbx_seq_one_letter_code
_entity_poly.pdbx_strand_id
1 'polypeptide(L)'
;ADDTQKDNNYSVNLNLSVPLFKGLTANAFYANERGFSTGRTFYNEQSYYYRDLVNTYTPDPVSGRAVNSLGLSTGAGILRSQETSVNNYTLRGQLNFDRSFGSDHQVTAIAGSELRETNAGQYSAMLYGYNLGTGISRPVNFATPYATVQGFNQNLSGAPSRLDKQRRF
;
A
#
# COMPACT_ATOMS: atom_id res chain seq x y z
N ALA A 1 -20.65 -0.74 7.80
CA ALA A 1 -19.38 -0.15 7.34
C ALA A 1 -19.51 0.13 5.85
N ASP A 2 -18.94 1.25 5.42
CA ASP A 2 -18.88 1.61 4.01
C ASP A 2 -17.44 1.44 3.55
N ASP A 3 -17.24 0.57 2.57
CA ASP A 3 -15.92 0.26 2.02
C ASP A 3 -15.78 0.90 0.63
N THR A 4 -14.67 1.55 0.42
CA THR A 4 -14.30 2.11 -0.88
C THR A 4 -12.87 1.70 -1.20
N GLN A 5 -12.67 1.15 -2.40
CA GLN A 5 -11.36 0.84 -2.94
C GLN A 5 -11.17 1.54 -4.28
N LYS A 6 -10.00 2.07 -4.48
CA LYS A 6 -9.59 2.71 -5.73
C LYS A 6 -8.21 2.23 -6.12
N ASP A 7 -8.11 1.62 -7.29
CA ASP A 7 -6.88 1.08 -7.85
C ASP A 7 -6.53 1.83 -9.14
N ASN A 8 -5.28 2.23 -9.25
CA ASN A 8 -4.73 2.85 -10.45
C ASN A 8 -3.46 2.11 -10.83
N ASN A 9 -3.40 1.61 -12.06
CA ASN A 9 -2.24 0.91 -12.59
C ASN A 9 -1.79 1.55 -13.90
N TYR A 10 -0.50 1.77 -14.03
CA TYR A 10 0.15 2.31 -15.23
C TYR A 10 1.28 1.41 -15.63
N SER A 11 1.39 1.11 -16.92
CA SER A 11 2.52 0.37 -17.47
C SER A 11 3.04 1.05 -18.73
N VAL A 12 4.34 1.10 -18.86
CA VAL A 12 5.06 1.57 -20.04
C VAL A 12 6.10 0.54 -20.41
N ASN A 13 6.09 0.09 -21.67
CA ASN A 13 7.05 -0.86 -22.22
C ASN A 13 7.67 -0.26 -23.48
N LEU A 14 9.00 -0.24 -23.54
CA LEU A 14 9.77 0.20 -24.68
C LEU A 14 10.70 -0.92 -25.14
N ASN A 15 10.66 -1.23 -26.42
CA ASN A 15 11.54 -2.18 -27.05
C ASN A 15 12.29 -1.51 -28.19
N LEU A 16 13.60 -1.65 -28.22
CA LEU A 16 14.46 -1.20 -29.28
C LEU A 16 15.28 -2.37 -29.79
N SER A 17 15.26 -2.58 -31.11
CA SER A 17 16.08 -3.60 -31.77
C SER A 17 16.85 -2.94 -32.91
N VAL A 18 18.17 -3.04 -32.87
CA VAL A 18 19.07 -2.42 -33.84
C VAL A 18 20.01 -3.46 -34.43
N PRO A 19 19.95 -3.74 -35.74
CA PRO A 19 20.97 -4.52 -36.40
C PRO A 19 22.27 -3.72 -36.45
N LEU A 20 23.35 -4.23 -35.87
CA LEU A 20 24.64 -3.54 -35.82
C LEU A 20 25.49 -3.91 -37.06
N PHE A 21 25.57 -5.18 -37.38
CA PHE A 21 26.19 -5.70 -38.60
C PHE A 21 25.66 -7.11 -38.94
N LYS A 22 26.12 -7.70 -40.06
CA LYS A 22 25.62 -9.02 -40.50
C LYS A 22 25.74 -10.07 -39.40
N GLY A 23 24.59 -10.55 -38.93
CA GLY A 23 24.48 -11.56 -37.89
C GLY A 23 24.50 -11.02 -36.46
N LEU A 24 24.69 -9.69 -36.18
CA LEU A 24 24.63 -9.15 -34.84
C LEU A 24 23.50 -8.14 -34.69
N THR A 25 22.64 -8.39 -33.71
CA THR A 25 21.54 -7.50 -33.36
C THR A 25 21.65 -7.12 -31.87
N ALA A 26 21.54 -5.83 -31.57
CA ALA A 26 21.40 -5.33 -30.20
C ALA A 26 19.94 -5.06 -29.88
N ASN A 27 19.48 -5.56 -28.73
CA ASN A 27 18.15 -5.33 -28.22
C ASN A 27 18.23 -4.61 -26.86
N ALA A 28 17.41 -3.61 -26.70
CA ALA A 28 17.19 -2.94 -25.41
C ALA A 28 15.70 -3.00 -25.05
N PHE A 29 15.43 -3.35 -23.82
CA PHE A 29 14.09 -3.41 -23.27
C PHE A 29 14.02 -2.57 -22.00
N TYR A 30 13.03 -1.71 -21.91
CA TYR A 30 12.68 -0.99 -20.71
C TYR A 30 11.21 -1.20 -20.39
N ALA A 31 10.90 -1.55 -19.14
CA ALA A 31 9.56 -1.62 -18.62
C ALA A 31 9.47 -0.84 -17.31
N ASN A 32 8.38 -0.09 -17.13
CA ASN A 32 8.02 0.51 -15.86
C ASN A 32 6.54 0.25 -15.58
N GLU A 33 6.26 -0.28 -14.40
CA GLU A 33 4.92 -0.55 -13.92
C GLU A 33 4.71 0.15 -12.58
N ARG A 34 3.63 0.93 -12.47
CA ARG A 34 3.21 1.58 -11.24
C ARG A 34 1.81 1.17 -10.86
N GLY A 35 1.66 0.66 -9.64
CA GLY A 35 0.39 0.39 -8.99
C GLY A 35 0.20 1.29 -7.78
N PHE A 36 -0.99 1.85 -7.62
CA PHE A 36 -1.41 2.59 -6.45
C PHE A 36 -2.83 2.17 -6.07
N SER A 37 -2.98 1.69 -4.84
CA SER A 37 -4.26 1.26 -4.28
C SER A 37 -4.57 2.05 -3.02
N THR A 38 -5.78 2.59 -2.92
CA THR A 38 -6.28 3.24 -1.72
C THR A 38 -7.56 2.53 -1.27
N GLY A 39 -7.54 1.98 -0.06
CA GLY A 39 -8.69 1.41 0.61
C GLY A 39 -9.14 2.32 1.76
N ARG A 40 -10.44 2.54 1.87
CA ARG A 40 -11.06 3.27 2.99
C ARG A 40 -12.27 2.52 3.49
N THR A 41 -12.31 2.25 4.80
CA THR A 41 -13.44 1.65 5.48
C THR A 41 -13.95 2.62 6.53
N PHE A 42 -15.18 3.05 6.40
CA PHE A 42 -15.83 3.91 7.39
C PHE A 42 -16.80 3.11 8.26
N TYR A 43 -16.55 3.13 9.55
CA TYR A 43 -17.42 2.56 10.57
C TYR A 43 -18.23 3.69 11.21
N ASN A 44 -19.50 3.81 10.85
CA ASN A 44 -20.41 4.75 11.47
C ASN A 44 -20.80 4.35 12.91
N GLU A 45 -21.47 5.22 13.66
CA GLU A 45 -21.90 4.97 15.03
C GLU A 45 -22.85 3.77 15.19
N GLN A 46 -23.55 3.35 14.13
CA GLN A 46 -24.46 2.21 14.14
C GLN A 46 -23.73 0.88 13.89
N SER A 47 -22.45 0.92 13.44
CA SER A 47 -21.68 -0.29 13.21
C SER A 47 -21.34 -1.00 14.52
N TYR A 48 -21.30 -2.34 14.47
CA TYR A 48 -20.89 -3.14 15.63
C TYR A 48 -19.51 -2.72 16.13
N TYR A 49 -18.55 -2.54 15.22
CA TYR A 49 -17.17 -2.19 15.55
C TYR A 49 -17.07 -0.86 16.32
N TYR A 50 -17.81 0.17 15.88
CA TYR A 50 -17.82 1.46 16.57
C TYR A 50 -18.43 1.34 17.98
N ARG A 51 -19.59 0.66 18.10
CA ARG A 51 -20.27 0.50 19.40
C ARG A 51 -19.45 -0.33 20.38
N ASP A 52 -18.83 -1.41 19.90
CA ASP A 52 -17.94 -2.25 20.71
C ASP A 52 -16.77 -1.44 21.25
N LEU A 53 -16.15 -0.64 20.40
CA LEU A 53 -15.03 0.23 20.77
C LEU A 53 -15.48 1.31 21.79
N VAL A 54 -16.61 1.97 21.56
CA VAL A 54 -17.15 2.96 22.50
C VAL A 54 -17.43 2.31 23.86
N ASN A 55 -18.05 1.13 23.87
CA ASN A 55 -18.35 0.39 25.10
C ASN A 55 -17.07 -0.04 25.84
N THR A 56 -16.09 -0.55 25.10
CA THR A 56 -14.79 -0.97 25.66
C THR A 56 -14.10 0.21 26.40
N TYR A 57 -14.10 1.39 25.79
CA TYR A 57 -13.46 2.58 26.36
C TYR A 57 -14.38 3.48 27.17
N THR A 58 -15.44 2.91 27.73
CA THR A 58 -16.34 3.58 28.71
C THR A 58 -16.19 2.89 30.05
N PRO A 59 -15.29 3.35 30.94
CA PRO A 59 -14.88 2.61 32.14
C PRO A 59 -15.98 2.48 33.20
N ASP A 60 -17.00 3.34 33.19
CA ASP A 60 -18.12 3.28 34.13
C ASP A 60 -19.46 3.54 33.44
N PRO A 61 -20.05 2.50 32.80
CA PRO A 61 -21.30 2.63 32.08
C PRO A 61 -22.55 2.79 33.00
N VAL A 62 -22.41 2.53 34.31
CA VAL A 62 -23.53 2.40 35.23
C VAL A 62 -23.79 3.69 36.07
N SER A 63 -22.76 4.49 36.32
CA SER A 63 -22.86 5.65 37.22
C SER A 63 -23.67 6.84 36.69
N GLY A 64 -24.22 6.78 35.48
CA GLY A 64 -24.87 7.88 34.81
C GLY A 64 -23.91 9.01 34.37
N ARG A 65 -22.63 8.86 34.66
CA ARG A 65 -21.50 9.69 34.20
C ARG A 65 -20.62 8.95 33.19
N ALA A 66 -21.21 8.04 32.44
CA ALA A 66 -20.48 7.25 31.43
C ALA A 66 -19.80 8.19 30.43
N VAL A 67 -18.53 8.48 30.66
CA VAL A 67 -17.71 9.28 29.77
C VAL A 67 -16.79 8.35 29.01
N ASN A 68 -16.94 8.32 27.68
CA ASN A 68 -16.03 7.61 26.82
C ASN A 68 -14.62 8.21 26.97
N SER A 69 -13.63 7.40 27.37
CA SER A 69 -12.27 7.85 27.62
C SER A 69 -11.56 8.37 26.37
N LEU A 70 -12.03 8.00 25.17
CA LEU A 70 -11.57 8.52 23.88
C LEU A 70 -12.27 9.86 23.54
N GLY A 71 -13.35 10.23 24.27
CA GLY A 71 -14.15 11.41 24.02
C GLY A 71 -14.83 11.40 22.65
N LEU A 72 -15.20 10.25 22.14
CA LEU A 72 -15.94 10.13 20.88
C LEU A 72 -17.34 10.71 21.05
N SER A 73 -17.76 11.55 20.10
CA SER A 73 -19.06 12.20 20.10
C SER A 73 -20.06 11.45 19.23
N THR A 74 -21.36 11.68 19.51
CA THR A 74 -22.46 11.20 18.66
C THR A 74 -22.33 11.77 17.24
N GLY A 75 -22.65 10.99 16.23
CA GLY A 75 -22.56 11.38 14.82
C GLY A 75 -21.16 11.27 14.20
N ALA A 76 -20.19 10.80 14.96
CA ALA A 76 -18.85 10.51 14.47
C ALA A 76 -18.67 9.02 14.16
N GLY A 77 -17.61 8.68 13.46
CA GLY A 77 -17.25 7.30 13.13
C GLY A 77 -15.76 7.06 13.27
N ILE A 78 -15.33 5.93 12.74
CA ILE A 78 -13.91 5.57 12.60
C ILE A 78 -13.63 5.37 11.14
N LEU A 79 -12.63 6.07 10.61
CA LEU A 79 -12.14 5.88 9.26
C LEU A 79 -10.82 5.10 9.30
N ARG A 80 -10.82 3.90 8.74
CA ARG A 80 -9.61 3.15 8.43
C ARG A 80 -9.17 3.50 7.02
N SER A 81 -7.92 3.92 6.86
CA SER A 81 -7.30 4.21 5.58
C SER A 81 -6.09 3.30 5.38
N GLN A 82 -5.97 2.76 4.17
CA GLN A 82 -4.83 1.96 3.76
C GLN A 82 -4.42 2.38 2.35
N GLU A 83 -3.15 2.65 2.17
CA GLU A 83 -2.56 3.00 0.88
C GLU A 83 -1.44 2.04 0.57
N THR A 84 -1.42 1.52 -0.64
CA THR A 84 -0.36 0.64 -1.12
C THR A 84 0.16 1.18 -2.44
N SER A 85 1.47 1.26 -2.58
CA SER A 85 2.13 1.66 -3.81
C SER A 85 3.17 0.62 -4.21
N VAL A 86 3.23 0.32 -5.50
CA VAL A 86 4.25 -0.54 -6.08
C VAL A 86 4.81 0.15 -7.32
N ASN A 87 6.12 0.17 -7.45
CA ASN A 87 6.82 0.67 -8.62
C ASN A 87 7.89 -0.34 -9.01
N ASN A 88 7.72 -0.95 -10.18
CA ASN A 88 8.64 -1.90 -10.77
C ASN A 88 9.29 -1.28 -11.99
N TYR A 89 10.58 -1.44 -12.14
CA TYR A 89 11.20 -1.20 -13.43
C TYR A 89 12.17 -2.32 -13.80
N THR A 90 12.27 -2.55 -15.08
CA THR A 90 13.18 -3.54 -15.69
C THR A 90 13.91 -2.87 -16.83
N LEU A 91 15.22 -3.00 -16.82
CA LEU A 91 16.09 -2.61 -17.94
C LEU A 91 16.87 -3.85 -18.38
N ARG A 92 16.78 -4.21 -19.65
CA ARG A 92 17.51 -5.33 -20.23
C ARG A 92 18.25 -4.88 -21.48
N GLY A 93 19.52 -5.25 -21.57
CA GLY A 93 20.33 -5.16 -22.76
C GLY A 93 20.76 -6.54 -23.23
N GLN A 94 20.61 -6.84 -24.52
CA GLN A 94 20.93 -8.15 -25.08
C GLN A 94 21.56 -8.00 -26.45
N LEU A 95 22.62 -8.76 -26.70
CA LEU A 95 23.23 -8.94 -28.01
C LEU A 95 22.92 -10.34 -28.50
N ASN A 96 22.39 -10.45 -29.71
CA ASN A 96 22.12 -11.70 -30.39
C ASN A 96 23.04 -11.77 -31.61
N PHE A 97 23.83 -12.81 -31.67
CA PHE A 97 24.68 -13.12 -32.82
C PHE A 97 24.19 -14.41 -33.46
N ASP A 98 23.90 -14.36 -34.76
CA ASP A 98 23.54 -15.53 -35.57
C ASP A 98 24.15 -15.34 -36.95
N ARG A 99 25.09 -16.22 -37.28
CA ARG A 99 25.80 -16.16 -38.56
C ARG A 99 26.23 -17.53 -39.05
N SER A 100 25.97 -17.76 -40.33
CA SER A 100 26.51 -18.92 -41.06
C SER A 100 27.84 -18.54 -41.71
N PHE A 101 28.81 -19.44 -41.61
CA PHE A 101 30.13 -19.35 -42.19
C PHE A 101 30.30 -20.54 -43.15
N GLY A 102 30.30 -20.27 -44.44
CA GLY A 102 30.29 -21.32 -45.45
C GLY A 102 28.96 -22.08 -45.52
N SER A 103 29.01 -23.33 -46.00
CA SER A 103 27.84 -24.20 -46.12
C SER A 103 27.53 -25.00 -44.84
N ASP A 104 28.53 -25.19 -43.96
CA ASP A 104 28.47 -26.24 -42.92
C ASP A 104 28.58 -25.72 -41.48
N HIS A 105 28.82 -24.43 -41.30
CA HIS A 105 29.02 -23.86 -39.97
C HIS A 105 28.04 -22.72 -39.66
N GLN A 106 27.23 -22.89 -38.62
CA GLN A 106 26.38 -21.85 -38.06
C GLN A 106 26.79 -21.58 -36.61
N VAL A 107 26.95 -20.33 -36.27
CA VAL A 107 27.26 -19.89 -34.89
C VAL A 107 26.16 -19.01 -34.40
N THR A 108 25.55 -19.40 -33.28
CA THR A 108 24.55 -18.61 -32.55
C THR A 108 25.07 -18.34 -31.14
N ALA A 109 25.05 -17.09 -30.75
CA ALA A 109 25.46 -16.66 -29.40
C ALA A 109 24.54 -15.57 -28.89
N ILE A 110 24.28 -15.58 -27.56
CA ILE A 110 23.48 -14.58 -26.86
C ILE A 110 24.29 -14.12 -25.65
N ALA A 111 24.38 -12.81 -25.48
CA ALA A 111 24.93 -12.19 -24.29
C ALA A 111 24.02 -11.03 -23.85
N GLY A 112 23.78 -10.90 -22.55
CA GLY A 112 22.92 -9.84 -22.07
C GLY A 112 23.03 -9.62 -20.58
N SER A 113 22.43 -8.52 -20.13
CA SER A 113 22.30 -8.16 -18.73
C SER A 113 20.91 -7.59 -18.48
N GLU A 114 20.38 -7.88 -17.30
CA GLU A 114 19.09 -7.35 -16.83
C GLU A 114 19.28 -6.73 -15.44
N LEU A 115 18.69 -5.57 -15.27
CA LEU A 115 18.52 -4.91 -13.98
C LEU A 115 17.02 -4.80 -13.69
N ARG A 116 16.62 -5.31 -12.54
CA ARG A 116 15.24 -5.20 -12.06
C ARG A 116 15.21 -4.58 -10.68
N GLU A 117 14.30 -3.63 -10.47
CA GLU A 117 14.06 -3.04 -9.15
C GLU A 117 12.57 -3.01 -8.85
N THR A 118 12.22 -3.36 -7.63
CA THR A 118 10.86 -3.28 -7.08
C THR A 118 10.89 -2.43 -5.83
N ASN A 119 10.10 -1.36 -5.83
CA ASN A 119 9.82 -0.53 -4.67
C ASN A 119 8.36 -0.70 -4.29
N ALA A 120 8.10 -1.14 -3.06
CA ALA A 120 6.76 -1.29 -2.52
C ALA A 120 6.62 -0.49 -1.23
N GLY A 121 5.54 0.27 -1.11
CA GLY A 121 5.20 1.03 0.08
C GLY A 121 3.78 0.71 0.54
N GLN A 122 3.59 0.67 1.84
CA GLN A 122 2.29 0.54 2.46
C GLN A 122 2.17 1.55 3.59
N TYR A 123 1.06 2.27 3.62
CA TYR A 123 0.67 3.14 4.71
C TYR A 123 -0.70 2.73 5.24
N SER A 124 -0.87 2.71 6.55
CA SER A 124 -2.16 2.47 7.18
C SER A 124 -2.36 3.37 8.39
N ALA A 125 -3.60 3.83 8.60
CA ALA A 125 -3.98 4.63 9.75
C ALA A 125 -5.46 4.44 10.09
N MET A 126 -5.81 4.65 11.36
CA MET A 126 -7.18 4.82 11.82
C MET A 126 -7.38 6.23 12.33
N LEU A 127 -8.45 6.87 11.87
CA LEU A 127 -8.90 8.18 12.33
C LEU A 127 -10.15 8.00 13.19
N TYR A 128 -10.03 8.35 14.47
CA TYR A 128 -11.11 8.23 15.44
C TYR A 128 -11.94 9.51 15.50
N GLY A 129 -13.23 9.36 15.76
CA GLY A 129 -14.14 10.52 15.80
C GLY A 129 -14.24 11.24 14.45
N TYR A 130 -14.09 10.51 13.35
CA TYR A 130 -14.13 11.06 12.00
C TYR A 130 -15.56 11.41 11.60
N ASN A 131 -15.76 12.64 11.13
CA ASN A 131 -17.03 13.11 10.60
C ASN A 131 -16.97 13.20 9.08
N LEU A 132 -17.81 12.43 8.39
CA LEU A 132 -17.84 12.38 6.92
C LEU A 132 -18.21 13.72 6.27
N GLY A 133 -19.06 14.52 6.93
CA GLY A 133 -19.52 15.81 6.37
C GLY A 133 -18.46 16.90 6.42
N THR A 134 -17.61 16.91 7.46
CA THR A 134 -16.57 17.92 7.65
C THR A 134 -15.17 17.44 7.32
N GLY A 135 -14.95 16.12 7.23
CA GLY A 135 -13.62 15.54 7.02
C GLY A 135 -12.70 15.65 8.25
N ILE A 136 -13.22 16.06 9.40
CA ILE A 136 -12.44 16.29 10.63
C ILE A 136 -12.46 15.03 11.49
N SER A 137 -11.31 14.66 12.04
CA SER A 137 -11.16 13.59 13.04
C SER A 137 -10.73 14.15 14.38
N ARG A 138 -10.99 13.40 15.45
CA ARG A 138 -10.50 13.73 16.77
C ARG A 138 -9.05 13.28 16.93
N PRO A 139 -8.14 14.13 17.42
CA PRO A 139 -6.79 13.69 17.76
C PRO A 139 -6.85 12.71 18.94
N VAL A 140 -6.21 11.56 18.79
CA VAL A 140 -6.05 10.53 19.84
C VAL A 140 -4.56 10.27 20.06
N ASN A 141 -4.21 9.89 21.29
CA ASN A 141 -2.83 9.53 21.62
C ASN A 141 -2.68 8.01 21.62
N PHE A 142 -1.98 7.46 20.65
CA PHE A 142 -1.74 6.02 20.55
C PHE A 142 -0.67 5.49 21.53
N ALA A 143 0.14 6.37 22.10
CA ALA A 143 1.19 5.98 23.04
C ALA A 143 0.72 5.90 24.49
N THR A 144 -0.42 6.55 24.79
CA THR A 144 -0.99 6.58 26.16
C THR A 144 -2.16 5.60 26.24
N PRO A 145 -2.19 4.68 27.22
CA PRO A 145 -3.30 3.78 27.38
C PRO A 145 -4.53 4.49 27.95
N TYR A 146 -5.70 4.10 27.49
CA TYR A 146 -7.00 4.61 27.89
C TYR A 146 -7.70 3.62 28.84
N ALA A 147 -8.44 4.14 29.80
CA ALA A 147 -9.22 3.31 30.71
C ALA A 147 -10.35 2.56 29.98
N THR A 148 -10.54 1.30 30.33
CA THR A 148 -11.55 0.42 29.74
C THR A 148 -12.61 -0.01 30.77
N VAL A 149 -13.75 -0.48 30.29
CA VAL A 149 -14.81 -1.08 31.11
C VAL A 149 -14.36 -2.28 31.93
N GLN A 150 -13.29 -2.96 31.51
CA GLN A 150 -12.73 -4.13 32.20
C GLN A 150 -11.84 -3.75 33.40
N GLY A 151 -11.66 -2.46 33.68
CA GLY A 151 -10.88 -1.98 34.81
C GLY A 151 -9.37 -1.93 34.62
N PHE A 152 -8.88 -2.20 33.41
CA PHE A 152 -7.47 -1.99 33.05
C PHE A 152 -7.33 -0.97 31.91
N ASN A 153 -6.14 -0.43 31.77
CA ASN A 153 -5.84 0.51 30.69
C ASN A 153 -5.33 -0.22 29.43
N GLN A 154 -5.78 0.21 28.26
CA GLN A 154 -5.42 -0.38 26.98
C GLN A 154 -5.02 0.69 25.97
N ASN A 155 -3.99 0.41 25.17
CA ASN A 155 -3.60 1.27 24.07
C ASN A 155 -4.59 1.14 22.92
N LEU A 156 -4.80 2.25 22.21
CA LEU A 156 -5.61 2.28 21.02
C LEU A 156 -4.88 1.58 19.87
N SER A 157 -5.59 0.83 19.06
CA SER A 157 -5.07 0.19 17.86
C SER A 157 -5.07 1.15 16.66
N GLY A 158 -4.37 0.81 15.58
CA GLY A 158 -4.42 1.55 14.33
C GLY A 158 -3.60 2.83 14.31
N ALA A 159 -2.55 2.93 15.13
CA ALA A 159 -1.54 3.98 14.98
C ALA A 159 -1.04 4.04 13.54
N PRO A 160 -0.77 5.25 13.01
CA PRO A 160 -0.22 5.39 11.68
C PRO A 160 1.06 4.56 11.53
N SER A 161 1.12 3.75 10.50
CA SER A 161 2.28 2.92 10.20
C SER A 161 2.65 3.02 8.73
N ARG A 162 3.95 2.97 8.45
CA ARG A 162 4.51 2.95 7.12
C ARG A 162 5.52 1.83 7.00
N LEU A 163 5.45 1.09 5.90
CA LEU A 163 6.39 0.05 5.55
C LEU A 163 6.85 0.29 4.11
N ASP A 164 8.16 0.45 3.93
CA ASP A 164 8.78 0.57 2.61
C ASP A 164 9.73 -0.62 2.40
N LYS A 165 9.67 -1.24 1.23
CA LYS A 165 10.55 -2.33 0.81
C LYS A 165 11.13 -2.03 -0.56
N GLN A 166 12.44 -2.21 -0.70
CA GLN A 166 13.16 -2.11 -1.96
C GLN A 166 13.91 -3.41 -2.23
N ARG A 167 13.80 -3.91 -3.45
CA ARG A 167 14.56 -5.06 -3.93
C ARG A 167 15.18 -4.74 -5.28
N ARG A 168 16.46 -5.10 -5.44
CA ARG A 168 17.24 -4.97 -6.68
C ARG A 168 17.80 -6.35 -7.05
N PHE A 169 17.81 -6.65 -8.35
CA PHE A 169 18.29 -7.90 -8.91
C PHE A 169 19.16 -7.61 -10.12
#